data_afbd0abed7495bf76f6f3dafd7f32200
#
_entry.id   afbd0abed7495bf76f6f3dafd7f32200
#
_cell.length_a   1.000
_cell.length_b   1.000
_cell.length_c   1.000
_cell.angle_alpha   90.00
_cell.angle_beta   90.00
_cell.angle_gamma   90.00
#
_symmetry.space_group_name_H-M   'P 1'
#
loop_
_entity.id
_entity.type
_entity.pdbx_description
1 polymer ?
#
loop_
_entity_poly.entity_id
_entity_poly.type
_entity_poly.pdbx_seq_one_letter_code
_entity_poly.pdbx_strand_id
1 'polypeptide(L)'
;MTNSNAELRWADLLKMSNEVKSERGPGTKEWDPSTSETKRVNELFMRALRENNGKVPGELASLPGLIITTTGAKTGEKRAVPLAYQVIDGRLIIIASMAGADRNPPWFFNLVKNPEVVVEKDGETFPAIAVVTQGEDRNLLYQKVCDVLPTFKEYEARTTRVIPVVELKRNQQ
;
A
#
# COMPACT_ATOMS: atom_id res chain seq x y z
N MET A 1 37.39 -6.03 -10.29
CA MET A 1 36.28 -5.03 -10.41
C MET A 1 35.23 -5.40 -9.41
N THR A 2 35.27 -4.76 -8.27
CA THR A 2 34.35 -5.02 -7.16
C THR A 2 33.02 -4.39 -7.46
N ASN A 3 32.00 -5.23 -7.66
CA ASN A 3 30.60 -4.83 -7.72
C ASN A 3 30.20 -4.29 -6.33
N SER A 4 30.31 -2.98 -6.14
CA SER A 4 29.84 -2.29 -4.94
C SER A 4 28.34 -1.93 -5.07
N ASN A 5 27.51 -2.85 -5.50
CA ASN A 5 26.11 -2.84 -5.16
C ASN A 5 25.98 -3.57 -3.82
N ALA A 6 26.19 -2.84 -2.74
CA ALA A 6 25.79 -3.31 -1.43
C ALA A 6 24.30 -3.64 -1.52
N GLU A 7 23.98 -4.93 -1.63
CA GLU A 7 22.63 -5.42 -1.44
C GLU A 7 22.16 -4.90 -0.08
N LEU A 8 21.30 -3.90 -0.08
CA LEU A 8 20.63 -3.46 1.12
C LEU A 8 19.88 -4.69 1.65
N ARG A 9 20.39 -5.24 2.76
CA ARG A 9 19.75 -6.38 3.39
C ARG A 9 18.36 -5.97 3.88
N TRP A 10 17.45 -6.88 3.91
CA TRP A 10 16.10 -6.68 4.41
C TRP A 10 16.04 -6.06 5.80
N ALA A 11 17.00 -6.40 6.67
CA ALA A 11 17.16 -5.77 7.98
C ALA A 11 17.40 -4.27 7.88
N ASP A 12 18.13 -3.81 6.86
CA ASP A 12 18.38 -2.39 6.62
C ASP A 12 17.12 -1.68 6.09
N LEU A 13 16.34 -2.36 5.23
CA LEU A 13 15.04 -1.86 4.76
C LEU A 13 14.00 -1.76 5.89
N LEU A 14 13.94 -2.78 6.75
CA LEU A 14 13.10 -2.78 7.94
C LEU A 14 13.49 -1.65 8.89
N LYS A 15 14.79 -1.46 9.12
CA LYS A 15 15.32 -0.38 9.95
C LYS A 15 14.95 0.97 9.35
N MET A 16 15.20 1.20 8.07
CA MET A 16 14.83 2.44 7.36
C MET A 16 13.31 2.68 7.40
N SER A 17 12.51 1.64 7.16
CA SER A 17 11.05 1.73 7.23
C SER A 17 10.55 2.05 8.65
N ASN A 18 11.20 1.51 9.68
CA ASN A 18 10.87 1.77 11.07
C ASN A 18 11.38 3.14 11.55
N GLU A 19 12.52 3.59 11.09
CA GLU A 19 13.03 4.94 11.35
C GLU A 19 12.13 6.01 10.71
N VAL A 20 11.73 5.81 9.46
CA VAL A 20 10.73 6.67 8.80
C VAL A 20 9.37 6.63 9.51
N LYS A 21 8.99 5.49 10.09
CA LYS A 21 7.75 5.35 10.87
C LYS A 21 7.86 5.93 12.28
N SER A 22 9.02 5.93 12.90
CA SER A 22 9.18 6.35 14.31
C SER A 22 9.35 7.86 14.47
N GLU A 23 10.06 8.53 13.57
CA GLU A 23 10.36 9.96 13.67
C GLU A 23 9.45 10.83 12.81
N ARG A 24 9.06 10.37 11.63
CA ARG A 24 8.22 11.09 10.66
C ARG A 24 7.19 10.18 9.98
N GLY A 25 6.84 9.08 10.65
CA GLY A 25 6.02 8.03 10.09
C GLY A 25 4.60 8.46 9.77
N PRO A 26 3.88 7.63 9.03
CA PRO A 26 2.47 7.82 8.75
C PRO A 26 1.69 8.05 10.07
N GLY A 27 0.89 9.11 10.14
CA GLY A 27 0.19 9.52 11.35
C GLY A 27 0.83 10.68 12.11
N THR A 28 2.05 11.10 11.76
CA THR A 28 2.61 12.37 12.24
C THR A 28 2.30 13.51 11.27
N LYS A 29 2.24 14.75 11.77
CA LYS A 29 2.03 15.94 10.91
C LYS A 29 3.16 16.17 9.91
N GLU A 30 4.32 15.56 10.15
CA GLU A 30 5.55 15.74 9.39
C GLU A 30 5.77 14.68 8.31
N TRP A 31 4.94 13.62 8.28
CA TRP A 31 5.10 12.58 7.27
C TRP A 31 4.64 13.05 5.89
N ASP A 32 5.56 13.01 4.94
CA ASP A 32 5.31 13.37 3.55
C ASP A 32 5.69 12.20 2.62
N PRO A 33 4.70 11.58 1.94
CA PRO A 33 4.96 10.48 1.01
C PRO A 33 5.74 10.92 -0.24
N SER A 34 5.88 12.21 -0.48
CA SER A 34 6.59 12.75 -1.64
C SER A 34 8.11 12.85 -1.43
N THR A 35 8.59 12.62 -0.21
CA THR A 35 10.02 12.71 0.10
C THR A 35 10.85 11.72 -0.72
N SER A 36 12.09 12.10 -1.03
CA SER A 36 13.03 11.22 -1.74
C SER A 36 13.30 9.92 -0.98
N GLU A 37 13.30 9.98 0.34
CA GLU A 37 13.48 8.83 1.21
C GLU A 37 12.31 7.84 1.13
N THR A 38 11.07 8.32 1.23
CA THR A 38 9.88 7.47 1.05
C THR A 38 9.83 6.85 -0.34
N LYS A 39 10.17 7.60 -1.38
CA LYS A 39 10.25 7.06 -2.75
C LYS A 39 11.28 5.95 -2.86
N ARG A 40 12.48 6.16 -2.29
CA ARG A 40 13.54 5.14 -2.28
C ARG A 40 13.11 3.86 -1.56
N VAL A 41 12.48 3.99 -0.39
CA VAL A 41 11.96 2.84 0.37
C VAL A 41 10.91 2.10 -0.45
N ASN A 42 9.99 2.80 -1.08
CA ASN A 42 8.97 2.20 -1.94
C ASN A 42 9.58 1.46 -3.15
N GLU A 43 10.59 2.04 -3.80
CA GLU A 43 11.30 1.39 -4.91
C GLU A 43 11.98 0.08 -4.49
N LEU A 44 12.59 0.06 -3.31
CA LEU A 44 13.20 -1.14 -2.76
C LEU A 44 12.16 -2.22 -2.43
N PHE A 45 11.02 -1.85 -1.84
CA PHE A 45 9.91 -2.78 -1.59
C PHE A 45 9.34 -3.34 -2.89
N MET A 46 9.12 -2.49 -3.90
CA MET A 46 8.60 -2.95 -5.20
C MET A 46 9.56 -3.91 -5.88
N ARG A 47 10.86 -3.61 -5.86
CA ARG A 47 11.87 -4.53 -6.40
C ARG A 47 11.82 -5.88 -5.70
N ALA A 48 11.76 -5.88 -4.40
CA ALA A 48 11.69 -7.09 -3.62
C ALA A 48 10.45 -7.93 -3.89
N LEU A 49 9.29 -7.30 -3.99
CA LEU A 49 8.04 -8.00 -4.36
C LEU A 49 8.16 -8.65 -5.74
N ARG A 50 8.79 -7.97 -6.70
CA ARG A 50 8.99 -8.51 -8.06
C ARG A 50 9.98 -9.67 -8.09
N GLU A 51 11.11 -9.56 -7.37
CA GLU A 51 12.14 -10.60 -7.32
C GLU A 51 11.70 -11.85 -6.55
N ASN A 52 10.71 -11.74 -5.65
CA ASN A 52 10.25 -12.82 -4.79
C ASN A 52 8.78 -13.24 -5.02
N ASN A 53 8.25 -13.03 -6.22
CA ASN A 53 6.88 -13.40 -6.59
C ASN A 53 5.81 -12.87 -5.62
N GLY A 54 5.89 -11.60 -5.26
CA GLY A 54 4.93 -10.93 -4.38
C GLY A 54 5.14 -11.18 -2.89
N LYS A 55 6.23 -11.82 -2.49
CA LYS A 55 6.56 -12.07 -1.09
C LYS A 55 7.69 -11.15 -0.64
N VAL A 56 7.55 -10.61 0.56
CA VAL A 56 8.63 -9.87 1.22
C VAL A 56 9.38 -10.85 2.11
N PRO A 57 10.71 -11.01 1.98
CA PRO A 57 11.47 -11.91 2.84
C PRO A 57 11.55 -11.39 4.29
N GLY A 58 11.76 -12.30 5.25
CA GLY A 58 11.98 -11.97 6.67
C GLY A 58 10.71 -11.81 7.49
N GLU A 59 10.75 -10.98 8.52
CA GLU A 59 9.64 -10.77 9.46
C GLU A 59 8.39 -10.16 8.82
N LEU A 60 8.54 -9.46 7.69
CA LEU A 60 7.41 -8.91 6.92
C LEU A 60 6.77 -9.94 5.97
N ALA A 61 7.28 -11.17 5.90
CA ALA A 61 6.73 -12.23 5.04
C ALA A 61 5.27 -12.59 5.39
N SER A 62 4.82 -12.24 6.59
CA SER A 62 3.42 -12.41 7.03
C SER A 62 2.46 -11.38 6.45
N LEU A 63 2.97 -10.27 5.89
CA LEU A 63 2.17 -9.23 5.27
C LEU A 63 2.19 -9.40 3.76
N PRO A 64 1.08 -9.87 3.16
CA PRO A 64 1.00 -9.98 1.72
C PRO A 64 1.06 -8.58 1.08
N GLY A 65 1.95 -8.40 0.12
CA GLY A 65 2.17 -7.15 -0.59
C GLY A 65 1.81 -7.25 -2.07
N LEU A 66 1.31 -6.18 -2.62
CA LEU A 66 1.12 -5.99 -4.05
C LEU A 66 1.68 -4.62 -4.48
N ILE A 67 1.82 -4.43 -5.78
CA ILE A 67 2.11 -3.12 -6.36
C ILE A 67 0.87 -2.67 -7.13
N ILE A 68 0.40 -1.46 -6.86
CA ILE A 68 -0.64 -0.82 -7.65
C ILE A 68 -0.04 0.30 -8.48
N THR A 69 -0.33 0.32 -9.78
CA THR A 69 0.01 1.43 -10.67
C THR A 69 -1.25 2.22 -10.98
N THR A 70 -1.29 3.46 -10.52
CA THR A 70 -2.38 4.41 -10.74
C THR A 70 -2.02 5.45 -11.78
N THR A 71 -3.02 6.13 -12.34
CA THR A 71 -2.84 7.29 -13.22
C THR A 71 -3.00 8.57 -12.40
N GLY A 72 -2.00 9.42 -12.41
CA GLY A 72 -1.98 10.67 -11.63
C GLY A 72 -3.18 11.56 -11.92
N ALA A 73 -3.91 11.95 -10.88
CA ALA A 73 -5.14 12.73 -11.00
C ALA A 73 -4.94 14.10 -11.65
N LYS A 74 -3.76 14.69 -11.48
CA LYS A 74 -3.40 16.02 -12.01
C LYS A 74 -2.53 15.95 -13.25
N THR A 75 -1.59 15.00 -13.29
CA THR A 75 -0.54 14.93 -14.34
C THR A 75 -0.82 13.90 -15.43
N GLY A 76 -1.67 12.90 -15.16
CA GLY A 76 -1.86 11.74 -16.04
C GLY A 76 -0.70 10.75 -16.05
N GLU A 77 0.35 11.00 -15.29
CA GLU A 77 1.52 10.12 -15.21
C GLU A 77 1.21 8.85 -14.43
N LYS A 78 1.83 7.75 -14.82
CA LYS A 78 1.74 6.49 -14.08
C LYS A 78 2.55 6.56 -12.80
N ARG A 79 1.95 6.12 -11.70
CA ARG A 79 2.53 6.11 -10.36
C ARG A 79 2.35 4.73 -9.74
N ALA A 80 3.46 4.04 -9.49
CA ALA A 80 3.47 2.74 -8.83
C ALA A 80 3.77 2.91 -7.34
N VAL A 81 3.08 2.14 -6.50
CA VAL A 81 3.28 2.13 -5.05
C VAL A 81 3.06 0.72 -4.48
N PRO A 82 3.91 0.25 -3.55
CA PRO A 82 3.69 -1.01 -2.85
C PRO A 82 2.67 -0.82 -1.74
N LEU A 83 1.75 -1.76 -1.61
CA LEU A 83 0.70 -1.75 -0.59
C LEU A 83 0.51 -3.15 0.02
N ALA A 84 0.17 -3.20 1.30
CA ALA A 84 -0.40 -4.40 1.89
C ALA A 84 -1.82 -4.61 1.37
N TYR A 85 -2.22 -5.87 1.20
CA TYR A 85 -3.56 -6.23 0.80
C TYR A 85 -4.13 -7.35 1.70
N GLN A 86 -5.43 -7.50 1.65
CA GLN A 86 -6.14 -8.63 2.23
C GLN A 86 -7.11 -9.23 1.21
N VAL A 87 -7.35 -10.53 1.31
CA VAL A 87 -8.43 -11.19 0.57
C VAL A 87 -9.54 -11.48 1.57
N ILE A 88 -10.65 -10.78 1.43
CA ILE A 88 -11.83 -10.90 2.28
C ILE A 88 -13.01 -11.38 1.44
N ASP A 89 -13.52 -12.56 1.77
CA ASP A 89 -14.64 -13.20 1.03
C ASP A 89 -14.39 -13.27 -0.49
N GLY A 90 -13.15 -13.59 -0.88
CA GLY A 90 -12.71 -13.66 -2.28
C GLY A 90 -12.46 -12.30 -2.95
N ARG A 91 -12.62 -11.21 -2.25
CA ARG A 91 -12.40 -9.84 -2.72
C ARG A 91 -10.99 -9.37 -2.40
N LEU A 92 -10.29 -8.80 -3.36
CA LEU A 92 -8.95 -8.22 -3.15
C LEU A 92 -9.10 -6.80 -2.62
N ILE A 93 -8.67 -6.58 -1.38
CA ILE A 93 -8.91 -5.35 -0.62
C ILE A 93 -7.60 -4.65 -0.29
N ILE A 94 -7.55 -3.34 -0.53
CA ILE A 94 -6.52 -2.42 -0.05
C ILE A 94 -7.15 -1.31 0.79
N ILE A 95 -6.40 -0.81 1.76
CA ILE A 95 -6.89 0.17 2.73
C ILE A 95 -6.08 1.48 2.61
N ALA A 96 -6.77 2.58 2.42
CA ALA A 96 -6.15 3.91 2.34
C ALA A 96 -5.92 4.51 3.75
N SER A 97 -5.26 3.74 4.63
CA SER A 97 -5.09 4.09 6.03
C SER A 97 -4.06 5.19 6.26
N MET A 98 -2.96 5.17 5.50
CA MET A 98 -1.83 6.06 5.74
C MET A 98 -1.42 6.08 7.22
N ALA A 99 -1.47 4.89 7.88
CA ALA A 99 -1.25 4.68 9.31
C ALA A 99 -2.05 5.62 10.23
N GLY A 100 -3.26 6.01 9.83
CA GLY A 100 -4.15 6.85 10.61
C GLY A 100 -3.90 8.36 10.46
N ALA A 101 -3.15 8.81 9.45
CA ALA A 101 -3.02 10.23 9.14
C ALA A 101 -4.37 10.86 8.79
N ASP A 102 -4.52 12.17 9.04
CA ASP A 102 -5.77 12.92 8.81
C ASP A 102 -6.07 13.18 7.33
N ARG A 103 -5.30 12.61 6.43
CA ARG A 103 -5.47 12.74 4.97
C ARG A 103 -5.37 11.38 4.30
N ASN A 104 -6.00 11.26 3.14
CA ASN A 104 -5.84 10.07 2.30
C ASN A 104 -4.48 10.07 1.58
N PRO A 105 -3.94 8.89 1.28
CA PRO A 105 -2.70 8.78 0.51
C PRO A 105 -2.90 9.29 -0.93
N PRO A 106 -1.84 9.79 -1.59
CA PRO A 106 -1.93 10.32 -2.96
C PRO A 106 -2.50 9.34 -3.97
N TRP A 107 -2.17 8.05 -3.87
CA TRP A 107 -2.68 7.03 -4.77
C TRP A 107 -4.21 6.87 -4.71
N PHE A 108 -4.81 7.15 -3.57
CA PHE A 108 -6.27 7.10 -3.41
C PHE A 108 -6.97 8.15 -4.28
N PHE A 109 -6.46 9.38 -4.29
CA PHE A 109 -7.00 10.44 -5.16
C PHE A 109 -6.84 10.11 -6.64
N ASN A 110 -5.74 9.44 -7.00
CA ASN A 110 -5.51 9.01 -8.37
C ASN A 110 -6.58 8.00 -8.81
N LEU A 111 -6.82 6.95 -8.01
CA LEU A 111 -7.80 5.91 -8.38
C LEU A 111 -9.26 6.39 -8.29
N VAL A 112 -9.57 7.38 -7.45
CA VAL A 112 -10.91 7.99 -7.43
C VAL A 112 -11.20 8.70 -8.75
N LYS A 113 -10.20 9.39 -9.30
CA LYS A 113 -10.34 10.07 -10.60
C LYS A 113 -10.22 9.11 -11.77
N ASN A 114 -9.29 8.18 -11.71
CA ASN A 114 -8.98 7.20 -12.76
C ASN A 114 -9.01 5.80 -12.14
N PRO A 115 -10.18 5.13 -12.13
CA PRO A 115 -10.34 3.85 -11.42
C PRO A 115 -9.65 2.67 -12.11
N GLU A 116 -9.23 2.82 -13.36
CA GLU A 116 -8.44 1.80 -14.05
C GLU A 116 -7.00 1.79 -13.49
N VAL A 117 -6.59 0.64 -12.98
CA VAL A 117 -5.28 0.43 -12.37
C VAL A 117 -4.62 -0.83 -12.90
N VAL A 118 -3.31 -0.93 -12.71
CA VAL A 118 -2.57 -2.17 -12.95
C VAL A 118 -2.11 -2.72 -11.60
N VAL A 119 -2.31 -4.00 -11.38
CA VAL A 119 -1.94 -4.71 -10.16
C VAL A 119 -0.84 -5.73 -10.47
N GLU A 120 0.24 -5.68 -9.70
CA GLU A 120 1.26 -6.72 -9.68
C GLU A 120 1.13 -7.48 -8.34
N LYS A 121 0.79 -8.76 -8.40
CA LYS A 121 0.54 -9.60 -7.22
C LYS A 121 0.96 -11.04 -7.49
N ASP A 122 1.71 -11.63 -6.57
CA ASP A 122 2.14 -13.04 -6.63
C ASP A 122 2.80 -13.43 -7.97
N GLY A 123 3.59 -12.52 -8.56
CA GLY A 123 4.26 -12.73 -9.84
C GLY A 123 3.38 -12.51 -11.08
N GLU A 124 2.11 -12.21 -10.91
CA GLU A 124 1.19 -11.85 -12.00
C GLU A 124 1.04 -10.33 -12.12
N THR A 125 0.81 -9.87 -13.35
CA THR A 125 0.43 -8.48 -13.65
C THR A 125 -0.90 -8.48 -14.38
N PHE A 126 -1.89 -7.76 -13.88
CA PHE A 126 -3.21 -7.72 -14.49
C PHE A 126 -3.89 -6.35 -14.34
N PRO A 127 -4.76 -5.97 -15.30
CA PRO A 127 -5.59 -4.78 -15.16
C PRO A 127 -6.73 -5.03 -14.18
N ALA A 128 -7.08 -4.00 -13.43
CA ALA A 128 -8.19 -4.03 -12.49
C ALA A 128 -8.95 -2.69 -12.45
N ILE A 129 -10.16 -2.73 -11.94
CA ILE A 129 -10.96 -1.54 -11.61
C ILE A 129 -10.95 -1.38 -10.09
N ALA A 130 -10.52 -0.23 -9.63
CA ALA A 130 -10.60 0.15 -8.23
C ALA A 130 -12.00 0.63 -7.87
N VAL A 131 -12.64 0.00 -6.91
CA VAL A 131 -13.99 0.34 -6.44
C VAL A 131 -13.89 0.77 -4.98
N VAL A 132 -14.18 2.03 -4.71
CA VAL A 132 -14.25 2.54 -3.33
C VAL A 132 -15.56 2.06 -2.72
N THR A 133 -15.46 1.22 -1.70
CA THR A 133 -16.63 0.68 -0.99
C THR A 133 -17.25 1.73 -0.08
N GLN A 134 -18.53 1.63 0.21
CA GLN A 134 -19.27 2.61 0.99
C GLN A 134 -20.26 1.95 1.96
N GLY A 135 -20.69 2.71 2.96
CA GLY A 135 -21.74 2.30 3.88
C GLY A 135 -21.41 1.03 4.67
N GLU A 136 -22.38 0.15 4.79
CA GLU A 136 -22.24 -1.12 5.53
C GLU A 136 -21.21 -2.05 4.91
N ASP A 137 -21.08 -2.11 3.59
CA ASP A 137 -20.07 -2.92 2.91
C ASP A 137 -18.65 -2.48 3.32
N ARG A 138 -18.38 -1.18 3.29
CA ARG A 138 -17.11 -0.62 3.79
C ARG A 138 -16.86 -1.00 5.25
N ASN A 139 -17.86 -0.83 6.11
CA ASN A 139 -17.71 -1.06 7.54
C ASN A 139 -17.45 -2.53 7.86
N LEU A 140 -18.15 -3.44 7.19
CA LEU A 140 -17.95 -4.89 7.36
C LEU A 140 -16.57 -5.32 6.89
N LEU A 141 -16.12 -4.83 5.72
CA LEU A 141 -14.78 -5.13 5.21
C LEU A 141 -13.69 -4.59 6.13
N TYR A 142 -13.83 -3.35 6.61
CA TYR A 142 -12.86 -2.75 7.53
C TYR A 142 -12.77 -3.52 8.84
N GLN A 143 -13.91 -3.94 9.40
CA GLN A 143 -13.94 -4.76 10.61
C GLN A 143 -13.22 -6.09 10.40
N LYS A 144 -13.50 -6.79 9.29
CA LYS A 144 -12.81 -8.05 8.96
C LYS A 144 -11.30 -7.86 8.80
N VAL A 145 -10.86 -6.76 8.21
CA VAL A 145 -9.42 -6.42 8.16
C VAL A 145 -8.86 -6.20 9.55
N CYS A 146 -9.57 -5.50 10.43
CA CYS A 146 -9.16 -5.28 11.81
C CYS A 146 -9.07 -6.58 12.62
N ASP A 147 -9.89 -7.58 12.33
CA ASP A 147 -9.86 -8.88 13.00
C ASP A 147 -8.60 -9.68 12.63
N VAL A 148 -8.11 -9.52 11.41
CA VAL A 148 -6.86 -10.14 10.92
C VAL A 148 -5.65 -9.30 11.31
N LEU A 149 -5.75 -7.98 11.23
CA LEU A 149 -4.68 -7.02 11.47
C LEU A 149 -5.14 -5.96 12.48
N PRO A 150 -5.01 -6.21 13.78
CA PRO A 150 -5.50 -5.31 14.85
C PRO A 150 -4.94 -3.89 14.79
N THR A 151 -3.76 -3.69 14.20
CA THR A 151 -3.13 -2.37 13.99
C THR A 151 -4.05 -1.40 13.25
N PHE A 152 -4.96 -1.89 12.39
CA PHE A 152 -5.91 -1.01 11.70
C PHE A 152 -6.95 -0.37 12.63
N LYS A 153 -7.25 -0.98 13.79
CA LYS A 153 -8.08 -0.34 14.83
C LYS A 153 -7.36 0.88 15.42
N GLU A 154 -6.04 0.77 15.60
CA GLU A 154 -5.24 1.90 16.09
C GLU A 154 -5.18 3.03 15.06
N TYR A 155 -5.12 2.70 13.77
CA TYR A 155 -5.14 3.71 12.71
C TYR A 155 -6.47 4.46 12.67
N GLU A 156 -7.58 3.76 12.81
CA GLU A 156 -8.90 4.39 12.88
C GLU A 156 -9.05 5.30 14.10
N ALA A 157 -8.48 4.92 15.25
CA ALA A 157 -8.51 5.70 16.48
C ALA A 157 -7.67 6.99 16.40
N ARG A 158 -6.72 7.10 15.48
CA ARG A 158 -5.85 8.28 15.31
C ARG A 158 -6.45 9.39 14.47
N THR A 159 -7.54 9.14 13.77
CA THR A 159 -8.13 10.10 12.82
C THR A 159 -9.64 10.17 12.99
N THR A 160 -10.21 11.31 12.64
CA THR A 160 -11.67 11.50 12.57
C THR A 160 -12.24 11.20 11.19
N ARG A 161 -11.38 11.05 10.17
CA ARG A 161 -11.84 10.69 8.83
C ARG A 161 -12.24 9.22 8.73
N VAL A 162 -13.15 8.91 7.85
CA VAL A 162 -13.45 7.53 7.48
C VAL A 162 -12.33 7.02 6.58
N ILE A 163 -11.59 6.00 7.03
CA ILE A 163 -10.52 5.39 6.24
C ILE A 163 -11.12 4.61 5.07
N PRO A 164 -10.79 4.93 3.82
CA PRO A 164 -11.37 4.26 2.66
C PRO A 164 -10.91 2.80 2.54
N VAL A 165 -11.85 1.96 2.16
CA VAL A 165 -11.64 0.57 1.78
C VAL A 165 -11.89 0.43 0.28
N VAL A 166 -10.91 -0.08 -0.44
CA VAL A 166 -10.95 -0.19 -1.90
C VAL A 166 -10.87 -1.65 -2.31
N GLU A 167 -11.81 -2.09 -3.11
CA GLU A 167 -11.77 -3.39 -3.78
C GLU A 167 -11.11 -3.23 -5.16
N LEU A 168 -10.18 -4.13 -5.46
CA LEU A 168 -9.55 -4.23 -6.78
C LEU A 168 -10.21 -5.38 -7.55
N LYS A 169 -11.09 -5.04 -8.47
CA LYS A 169 -11.80 -6.00 -9.33
C LYS A 169 -10.99 -6.26 -10.58
N ARG A 170 -10.47 -7.51 -10.71
CA ARG A 170 -9.76 -7.91 -11.93
C ARG A 170 -10.67 -7.76 -13.14
N ASN A 171 -10.20 -7.06 -14.17
CA ASN A 171 -10.90 -7.01 -15.45
C ASN A 171 -10.83 -8.41 -16.09
N GLN A 172 -12.00 -9.03 -16.23
CA GLN A 172 -12.11 -10.23 -17.05
C GLN A 172 -12.14 -9.78 -18.51
N GLN A 173 -11.07 -10.10 -19.24
CA GLN A 173 -11.08 -10.03 -20.70
C GLN A 173 -11.76 -11.26 -21.25
#